data_ecee38643cf3bc6906c7aaf795476887
#
_entry.id   ecee38643cf3bc6906c7aaf795476887
#
_cell.length_a   1.000
_cell.length_b   1.000
_cell.length_c   1.000
_cell.angle_alpha   90.00
_cell.angle_beta   90.00
_cell.angle_gamma   90.00
#
_symmetry.space_group_name_H-M   'P 1'
#
loop_
_entity.id
_entity.type
_entity.pdbx_description
1 polymer ?
#
loop_
_entity_poly.entity_id
_entity_poly.type
_entity_poly.pdbx_seq_one_letter_code
_entity_poly.pdbx_strand_id
1 'polypeptide(L)'
;MEFFRPYEGDHPYIFVSYAHANSPQVMEVITHMHSRGYRIWYDEGIEVGSEWPECIASHLAGAHLMLAFISNAYMASDNCRREMHFAISRKIKIINIFLEDTRMTPGMEMQIGNIFALMKQNMSDQVFFQKLYAAPLLNSEAFATVPGEAVPPPTAAAAPEKKKEKREKPPKPPRRPREKRPRPLWRRILALCLLVTLLGGLITLGIVGYSTGLAQRLRIRLELSQPETLSGGVEAVFESPLLEAAARDYCGIAEGPLYVSDLAGLRELYIVGDAYFFTAPEVPAALVGEPGPIRSLTDLRYFVGLDKLSLIRQQLSSLETIPPCAIEYLDLSGCRITSLRGVGSLTGLRQLTAKDCPLRDLGDIDHCLKLSSLDLSGSSLSDFSPLKPLTKLSSFAVSNCALDEMSTALHMSSLTDVTLQNCDLRGNFFKRFDRERRIVSVSLDHCQLNSTVNLEDFTALTTLTLLSTGEELDWSLLSELPVLSKVYYDAPMAQALERALGSSGVQLILVEEGAA
;
A
#
# COMPACT_ATOMS: atom_id res chain seq x y z
N MET A 1 38.36 -2.32 8.10
CA MET A 1 38.27 -2.92 6.75
C MET A 1 37.88 -1.78 5.83
N GLU A 2 38.68 -1.53 4.81
CA GLU A 2 38.30 -0.59 3.75
C GLU A 2 37.21 -1.27 2.92
N PHE A 3 36.01 -0.68 2.87
CA PHE A 3 34.92 -1.15 2.05
C PHE A 3 35.19 -0.78 0.58
N PHE A 4 34.91 -1.67 -0.36
CA PHE A 4 34.97 -1.33 -1.78
C PHE A 4 33.75 -0.45 -2.14
N ARG A 5 33.91 0.43 -3.14
CA ARG A 5 32.81 1.30 -3.58
C ARG A 5 31.76 0.50 -4.36
N PRO A 6 30.46 0.80 -4.17
CA PRO A 6 29.40 0.23 -5.00
C PRO A 6 29.66 0.48 -6.48
N TYR A 7 29.23 -0.46 -7.32
CA TYR A 7 29.38 -0.36 -8.76
C TYR A 7 28.37 0.61 -9.38
N GLU A 8 28.83 1.58 -10.15
CA GLU A 8 28.03 2.64 -10.78
C GLU A 8 28.11 2.64 -12.33
N GLY A 9 28.46 1.51 -12.95
CA GLY A 9 28.63 1.42 -14.41
C GLY A 9 27.45 0.75 -15.13
N ASP A 10 27.53 0.70 -16.47
CA ASP A 10 26.47 0.22 -17.37
C ASP A 10 26.45 -1.31 -17.60
N HIS A 11 27.44 -2.05 -17.08
CA HIS A 11 27.50 -3.49 -17.23
C HIS A 11 26.59 -4.22 -16.23
N PRO A 12 26.14 -5.46 -16.51
CA PRO A 12 25.37 -6.25 -15.58
C PRO A 12 26.02 -6.35 -14.19
N TYR A 13 25.26 -6.09 -13.16
CA TYR A 13 25.71 -6.10 -11.77
C TYR A 13 24.72 -6.79 -10.84
N ILE A 14 25.16 -7.03 -9.62
CA ILE A 14 24.41 -7.66 -8.55
C ILE A 14 23.97 -6.59 -7.56
N PHE A 15 22.68 -6.49 -7.29
CA PHE A 15 22.13 -5.67 -6.21
C PHE A 15 22.09 -6.47 -4.91
N VAL A 16 22.58 -5.89 -3.81
CA VAL A 16 22.59 -6.54 -2.50
C VAL A 16 21.59 -5.88 -1.57
N SER A 17 20.60 -6.67 -1.14
CA SER A 17 19.57 -6.26 -0.19
C SER A 17 19.82 -6.93 1.16
N TYR A 18 19.93 -6.13 2.22
CA TYR A 18 20.22 -6.62 3.58
C TYR A 18 19.76 -5.63 4.66
N ALA A 19 19.50 -6.13 5.86
CA ALA A 19 19.28 -5.26 7.01
C ALA A 19 20.63 -4.76 7.58
N HIS A 20 20.74 -3.46 7.86
CA HIS A 20 21.99 -2.86 8.38
C HIS A 20 22.55 -3.56 9.64
N ALA A 21 21.69 -4.16 10.46
CA ALA A 21 22.11 -4.98 11.59
C ALA A 21 23.00 -6.18 11.20
N ASN A 22 22.91 -6.64 9.96
CA ASN A 22 23.68 -7.77 9.42
C ASN A 22 24.91 -7.32 8.59
N SER A 23 25.23 -6.02 8.54
CA SER A 23 26.32 -5.47 7.74
C SER A 23 27.65 -6.25 7.88
N PRO A 24 28.13 -6.63 9.07
CA PRO A 24 29.42 -7.34 9.18
C PRO A 24 29.45 -8.66 8.42
N GLN A 25 28.37 -9.46 8.53
CA GLN A 25 28.25 -10.77 7.87
C GLN A 25 28.07 -10.65 6.36
N VAL A 26 27.31 -9.62 5.92
CA VAL A 26 27.06 -9.35 4.50
C VAL A 26 28.32 -8.83 3.82
N MET A 27 29.03 -7.90 4.46
CA MET A 27 30.26 -7.33 3.92
C MET A 27 31.37 -8.38 3.73
N GLU A 28 31.46 -9.37 4.60
CA GLU A 28 32.37 -10.51 4.41
C GLU A 28 32.09 -11.24 3.10
N VAL A 29 30.81 -11.56 2.83
CA VAL A 29 30.41 -12.28 1.62
C VAL A 29 30.62 -11.46 0.37
N ILE A 30 30.17 -10.21 0.34
CA ILE A 30 30.24 -9.38 -0.86
C ILE A 30 31.67 -8.93 -1.17
N THR A 31 32.53 -8.73 -0.15
CA THR A 31 33.96 -8.47 -0.35
C THR A 31 34.65 -9.67 -1.00
N HIS A 32 34.33 -10.88 -0.54
CA HIS A 32 34.86 -12.10 -1.17
C HIS A 32 34.37 -12.27 -2.62
N MET A 33 33.12 -11.89 -2.92
CA MET A 33 32.62 -11.90 -4.31
C MET A 33 33.29 -10.82 -5.16
N HIS A 34 33.43 -9.60 -4.62
CA HIS A 34 34.10 -8.49 -5.30
C HIS A 34 35.56 -8.84 -5.65
N SER A 35 36.32 -9.50 -4.76
CA SER A 35 37.67 -9.96 -5.02
C SER A 35 37.77 -10.99 -6.16
N ARG A 36 36.66 -11.60 -6.56
CA ARG A 36 36.53 -12.49 -7.72
C ARG A 36 36.01 -11.81 -8.98
N GLY A 37 35.91 -10.47 -8.97
CA GLY A 37 35.52 -9.67 -10.13
C GLY A 37 34.02 -9.48 -10.33
N TYR A 38 33.16 -9.89 -9.37
CA TYR A 38 31.74 -9.57 -9.45
C TYR A 38 31.48 -8.09 -9.23
N ARG A 39 30.68 -7.49 -10.08
CA ARG A 39 30.21 -6.11 -9.96
C ARG A 39 29.03 -6.07 -9.00
N ILE A 40 29.17 -5.34 -7.90
CA ILE A 40 28.20 -5.36 -6.80
C ILE A 40 27.78 -3.94 -6.45
N TRP A 41 26.50 -3.70 -6.39
CA TRP A 41 25.89 -2.50 -5.84
C TRP A 41 25.25 -2.82 -4.49
N TYR A 42 25.50 -2.01 -3.49
CA TYR A 42 24.93 -2.10 -2.15
C TYR A 42 24.82 -0.70 -1.55
N ASP A 43 23.87 -0.51 -0.62
CA ASP A 43 23.69 0.75 0.08
C ASP A 43 24.74 0.93 1.18
N GLU A 44 25.59 1.95 1.06
CA GLU A 44 26.62 2.32 2.05
C GLU A 44 26.05 3.09 3.25
N GLY A 45 24.72 3.31 3.35
CA GLY A 45 24.11 4.14 4.39
C GLY A 45 24.07 5.61 3.98
N ILE A 46 23.41 5.90 2.89
CA ILE A 46 23.15 7.26 2.38
C ILE A 46 22.48 8.11 3.47
N GLU A 47 23.00 9.32 3.70
CA GLU A 47 22.51 10.23 4.74
C GLU A 47 21.01 10.52 4.62
N VAL A 48 20.34 10.56 5.77
CA VAL A 48 18.89 10.87 5.91
C VAL A 48 18.61 12.25 5.32
N GLY A 49 17.93 12.30 4.15
CA GLY A 49 17.49 13.56 3.54
C GLY A 49 17.56 13.67 2.02
N SER A 50 18.10 12.66 1.32
CA SER A 50 18.05 12.58 -0.15
C SER A 50 16.80 11.78 -0.61
N GLU A 51 16.46 11.89 -1.91
CA GLU A 51 15.35 11.15 -2.58
C GLU A 51 15.63 9.63 -2.61
N TRP A 52 15.77 9.06 -1.44
CA TRP A 52 16.26 7.71 -1.15
C TRP A 52 15.50 6.56 -1.84
N PRO A 53 14.14 6.58 -1.92
CA PRO A 53 13.39 5.50 -2.56
C PRO A 53 13.65 5.40 -4.06
N GLU A 54 13.84 6.53 -4.74
CA GLU A 54 14.04 6.60 -6.20
C GLU A 54 15.41 6.06 -6.61
N CYS A 55 16.45 6.38 -5.85
CA CYS A 55 17.81 5.90 -6.11
C CYS A 55 17.90 4.37 -5.97
N ILE A 56 17.40 3.81 -4.86
CA ILE A 56 17.40 2.36 -4.63
C ILE A 56 16.55 1.63 -5.67
N ALA A 57 15.35 2.15 -5.97
CA ALA A 57 14.46 1.55 -6.97
C ALA A 57 15.09 1.55 -8.37
N SER A 58 15.80 2.61 -8.74
CA SER A 58 16.52 2.72 -10.01
C SER A 58 17.64 1.68 -10.11
N HIS A 59 18.49 1.57 -9.09
CA HIS A 59 19.58 0.58 -9.07
C HIS A 59 19.04 -0.85 -9.03
N LEU A 60 17.98 -1.11 -8.25
CA LEU A 60 17.36 -2.43 -8.23
C LEU A 60 16.73 -2.77 -9.58
N ALA A 61 16.07 -1.81 -10.25
CA ALA A 61 15.48 -2.03 -11.58
C ALA A 61 16.54 -2.32 -12.67
N GLY A 62 17.73 -1.74 -12.55
CA GLY A 62 18.87 -1.96 -13.45
C GLY A 62 19.69 -3.22 -13.13
N ALA A 63 19.47 -3.84 -11.98
CA ALA A 63 20.23 -5.00 -11.55
C ALA A 63 19.90 -6.26 -12.37
N HIS A 64 20.91 -7.06 -12.65
CA HIS A 64 20.76 -8.35 -13.35
C HIS A 64 20.40 -9.49 -12.39
N LEU A 65 20.79 -9.37 -11.14
CA LEU A 65 20.54 -10.31 -10.06
C LEU A 65 20.44 -9.56 -8.74
N MET A 66 19.53 -9.99 -7.86
CA MET A 66 19.47 -9.54 -6.48
C MET A 66 19.97 -10.65 -5.55
N LEU A 67 20.90 -10.34 -4.65
CA LEU A 67 21.22 -11.16 -3.49
C LEU A 67 20.50 -10.59 -2.28
N ALA A 68 19.59 -11.36 -1.70
CA ALA A 68 18.85 -10.98 -0.50
C ALA A 68 19.36 -11.77 0.71
N PHE A 69 19.92 -11.04 1.71
CA PHE A 69 20.43 -11.63 2.94
C PHE A 69 19.32 -11.68 4.01
N ILE A 70 18.69 -12.84 4.09
CA ILE A 70 17.49 -13.06 4.88
C ILE A 70 17.83 -13.30 6.35
N SER A 71 17.22 -12.54 7.25
CA SER A 71 17.32 -12.64 8.70
C SER A 71 16.03 -12.14 9.36
N ASN A 72 15.88 -12.30 10.69
CA ASN A 72 14.77 -11.70 11.40
C ASN A 72 14.80 -10.17 11.30
N ALA A 73 15.98 -9.55 11.30
CA ALA A 73 16.15 -8.11 11.06
C ALA A 73 15.72 -7.70 9.64
N TYR A 74 16.02 -8.53 8.61
CA TYR A 74 15.56 -8.33 7.24
C TYR A 74 14.03 -8.35 7.18
N MET A 75 13.41 -9.34 7.81
CA MET A 75 11.94 -9.48 7.83
C MET A 75 11.26 -8.35 8.62
N ALA A 76 11.92 -7.76 9.61
CA ALA A 76 11.43 -6.61 10.35
C ALA A 76 11.59 -5.28 9.57
N SER A 77 12.50 -5.21 8.59
CA SER A 77 12.77 -4.01 7.80
C SER A 77 11.73 -3.80 6.69
N ASP A 78 11.02 -2.67 6.74
CA ASP A 78 10.09 -2.27 5.69
C ASP A 78 10.78 -2.07 4.34
N ASN A 79 11.98 -1.49 4.35
CA ASN A 79 12.75 -1.24 3.13
C ASN A 79 13.17 -2.56 2.46
N CYS A 80 13.73 -3.50 3.21
CA CYS A 80 14.13 -4.80 2.68
C CYS A 80 12.93 -5.57 2.09
N ARG A 81 11.77 -5.51 2.75
CA ARG A 81 10.55 -6.14 2.23
C ARG A 81 10.06 -5.46 0.95
N ARG A 82 10.13 -4.12 0.85
CA ARG A 82 9.77 -3.38 -0.37
C ARG A 82 10.71 -3.71 -1.52
N GLU A 83 12.01 -3.80 -1.28
CA GLU A 83 13.01 -4.20 -2.27
C GLU A 83 12.70 -5.61 -2.79
N MET A 84 12.41 -6.57 -1.90
CA MET A 84 12.01 -7.93 -2.28
C MET A 84 10.75 -7.93 -3.14
N HIS A 85 9.70 -7.23 -2.73
CA HIS A 85 8.45 -7.12 -3.49
C HIS A 85 8.67 -6.47 -4.87
N PHE A 86 9.50 -5.42 -4.91
CA PHE A 86 9.84 -4.74 -6.17
C PHE A 86 10.59 -5.69 -7.11
N ALA A 87 11.60 -6.41 -6.62
CA ALA A 87 12.36 -7.37 -7.40
C ALA A 87 11.47 -8.49 -7.98
N ILE A 88 10.55 -9.04 -7.16
CA ILE A 88 9.58 -10.05 -7.59
C ILE A 88 8.65 -9.48 -8.67
N SER A 89 8.08 -8.29 -8.46
CA SER A 89 7.16 -7.64 -9.41
C SER A 89 7.82 -7.35 -10.76
N ARG A 90 9.11 -7.02 -10.76
CA ARG A 90 9.91 -6.75 -11.96
C ARG A 90 10.53 -8.01 -12.57
N LYS A 91 10.29 -9.18 -11.97
CA LYS A 91 10.85 -10.48 -12.40
C LYS A 91 12.38 -10.49 -12.42
N ILE A 92 13.01 -9.71 -11.54
CA ILE A 92 14.46 -9.74 -11.32
C ILE A 92 14.81 -11.08 -10.72
N LYS A 93 15.89 -11.70 -11.18
CA LYS A 93 16.40 -12.95 -10.61
C LYS A 93 16.86 -12.72 -9.18
N ILE A 94 16.53 -13.63 -8.26
CA ILE A 94 16.84 -13.48 -6.84
C ILE A 94 17.54 -14.76 -6.34
N ILE A 95 18.55 -14.58 -5.50
CA ILE A 95 19.13 -15.63 -4.66
C ILE A 95 18.93 -15.20 -3.20
N ASN A 96 18.23 -16.02 -2.43
CA ASN A 96 18.06 -15.82 -0.98
C ASN A 96 19.23 -16.47 -0.23
N ILE A 97 19.86 -15.72 0.67
CA ILE A 97 20.93 -16.20 1.56
C ILE A 97 20.44 -16.05 2.99
N PHE A 98 20.08 -17.15 3.64
CA PHE A 98 19.64 -17.15 5.03
C PHE A 98 20.84 -17.10 5.98
N LEU A 99 20.90 -16.05 6.78
CA LEU A 99 21.96 -15.83 7.77
C LEU A 99 21.67 -16.54 9.10
N GLU A 100 20.38 -16.76 9.38
CA GLU A 100 19.86 -17.38 10.59
C GLU A 100 18.53 -18.09 10.33
N ASP A 101 18.04 -18.86 11.29
CA ASP A 101 16.67 -19.40 11.22
C ASP A 101 15.67 -18.25 11.35
N THR A 102 14.98 -17.98 10.27
CA THR A 102 14.19 -16.75 10.11
C THR A 102 12.70 -17.07 10.13
N ARG A 103 11.97 -16.43 11.04
CA ARG A 103 10.51 -16.51 11.06
C ARG A 103 9.93 -15.63 9.96
N MET A 104 9.28 -16.23 8.98
CA MET A 104 8.62 -15.54 7.90
C MET A 104 7.11 -15.48 8.13
N THR A 105 6.47 -14.43 7.63
CA THR A 105 5.01 -14.40 7.53
C THR A 105 4.58 -15.37 6.42
N PRO A 106 3.39 -16.01 6.51
CA PRO A 106 2.90 -16.91 5.46
C PRO A 106 2.89 -16.27 4.06
N GLY A 107 2.59 -14.96 3.98
CA GLY A 107 2.63 -14.21 2.71
C GLY A 107 4.04 -14.10 2.12
N MET A 108 5.05 -13.87 2.96
CA MET A 108 6.44 -13.82 2.52
C MET A 108 6.96 -15.21 2.16
N GLU A 109 6.61 -16.23 2.94
CA GLU A 109 6.95 -17.62 2.67
C GLU A 109 6.38 -18.07 1.31
N MET A 110 5.14 -17.73 1.00
CA MET A 110 4.52 -18.02 -0.29
C MET A 110 5.22 -17.32 -1.46
N GLN A 111 5.73 -16.10 -1.26
CA GLN A 111 6.39 -15.32 -2.30
C GLN A 111 7.83 -15.78 -2.58
N ILE A 112 8.59 -16.14 -1.54
CA ILE A 112 10.01 -16.47 -1.69
C ILE A 112 10.32 -17.97 -1.57
N GLY A 113 9.35 -18.79 -1.19
CA GLY A 113 9.54 -20.23 -0.96
C GLY A 113 9.98 -21.02 -2.19
N ASN A 114 9.67 -20.53 -3.38
CA ASN A 114 10.08 -21.12 -4.67
C ASN A 114 11.36 -20.47 -5.26
N ILE A 115 11.95 -19.51 -4.57
CA ILE A 115 13.17 -18.83 -5.01
C ILE A 115 14.39 -19.59 -4.50
N PHE A 116 15.43 -19.71 -5.33
CA PHE A 116 16.67 -20.38 -4.96
C PHE A 116 17.26 -19.81 -3.66
N ALA A 117 17.55 -20.68 -2.70
CA ALA A 117 17.97 -20.30 -1.37
C ALA A 117 19.21 -21.07 -0.90
N LEU A 118 20.10 -20.39 -0.18
CA LEU A 118 21.26 -20.92 0.50
C LEU A 118 21.15 -20.66 2.01
N MET A 119 21.26 -21.70 2.84
CA MET A 119 21.22 -21.63 4.31
C MET A 119 22.63 -21.45 4.85
N LYS A 120 23.16 -20.20 4.85
CA LYS A 120 24.54 -19.92 5.28
C LYS A 120 24.79 -20.36 6.72
N GLN A 121 23.80 -20.18 7.61
CA GLN A 121 23.90 -20.61 9.02
C GLN A 121 24.18 -22.09 9.22
N ASN A 122 23.87 -22.95 8.25
CA ASN A 122 24.01 -24.39 8.34
C ASN A 122 25.24 -24.91 7.57
N MET A 123 26.15 -24.03 7.14
CA MET A 123 27.30 -24.37 6.30
C MET A 123 28.58 -23.72 6.81
N SER A 124 29.72 -24.40 6.62
CA SER A 124 31.01 -23.72 6.71
C SER A 124 31.17 -22.73 5.55
N ASP A 125 31.97 -21.67 5.73
CA ASP A 125 32.20 -20.67 4.67
C ASP A 125 32.72 -21.30 3.38
N GLN A 126 33.60 -22.28 3.46
CA GLN A 126 34.10 -23.01 2.29
C GLN A 126 32.97 -23.67 1.49
N VAL A 127 32.05 -24.38 2.17
CA VAL A 127 30.90 -25.05 1.53
C VAL A 127 29.90 -24.03 1.00
N PHE A 128 29.68 -22.95 1.76
CA PHE A 128 28.79 -21.87 1.34
C PHE A 128 29.28 -21.21 0.05
N PHE A 129 30.54 -20.78 -0.02
CA PHE A 129 31.07 -20.16 -1.23
C PHE A 129 31.13 -21.12 -2.42
N GLN A 130 31.43 -22.39 -2.19
CA GLN A 130 31.36 -23.40 -3.26
C GLN A 130 29.94 -23.49 -3.84
N LYS A 131 28.91 -23.54 -3.01
CA LYS A 131 27.51 -23.60 -3.46
C LYS A 131 27.04 -22.29 -4.09
N LEU A 132 27.44 -21.15 -3.52
CA LEU A 132 27.11 -19.83 -4.05
C LEU A 132 27.63 -19.67 -5.48
N TYR A 133 28.91 -19.99 -5.72
CA TYR A 133 29.50 -19.89 -7.05
C TYR A 133 29.05 -20.99 -8.02
N ALA A 134 28.53 -22.11 -7.52
CA ALA A 134 27.90 -23.12 -8.36
C ALA A 134 26.47 -22.78 -8.75
N ALA A 135 25.88 -21.71 -8.19
CA ALA A 135 24.49 -21.32 -8.48
C ALA A 135 24.36 -20.94 -9.97
N PRO A 136 23.39 -21.52 -10.71
CA PRO A 136 23.23 -21.26 -12.15
C PRO A 136 23.02 -19.76 -12.47
N LEU A 137 22.43 -19.01 -11.56
CA LEU A 137 22.15 -17.58 -11.71
C LEU A 137 23.42 -16.73 -11.69
N LEU A 138 24.46 -17.14 -10.96
CA LEU A 138 25.78 -16.47 -10.92
C LEU A 138 26.69 -16.91 -12.07
N ASN A 139 26.47 -18.10 -12.63
CA ASN A 139 27.24 -18.63 -13.76
C ASN A 139 26.64 -18.24 -15.14
N SER A 140 25.73 -17.26 -15.17
CA SER A 140 25.19 -16.74 -16.42
C SER A 140 26.27 -16.00 -17.22
N GLU A 141 26.18 -16.01 -18.56
CA GLU A 141 27.09 -15.27 -19.46
C GLU A 141 27.21 -13.78 -19.12
N ALA A 142 26.19 -13.22 -18.45
CA ALA A 142 26.15 -11.84 -18.00
C ALA A 142 27.27 -11.48 -16.98
N PHE A 143 27.73 -12.47 -16.20
CA PHE A 143 28.80 -12.30 -15.21
C PHE A 143 30.12 -12.98 -15.65
N ALA A 144 30.17 -13.56 -16.86
CA ALA A 144 31.40 -14.10 -17.41
C ALA A 144 32.44 -12.98 -17.50
N THR A 145 33.52 -13.10 -16.74
CA THR A 145 34.65 -12.20 -16.82
C THR A 145 35.30 -12.36 -18.18
N VAL A 146 35.37 -11.31 -18.98
CA VAL A 146 36.18 -11.29 -20.18
C VAL A 146 37.65 -11.46 -19.72
N PRO A 147 38.40 -12.49 -20.17
CA PRO A 147 39.78 -12.65 -19.77
C PRO A 147 40.58 -11.46 -20.31
N GLY A 148 41.04 -10.56 -19.46
CA GLY A 148 41.90 -9.44 -19.84
C GLY A 148 41.54 -8.08 -19.19
N GLU A 149 40.39 -7.90 -18.60
CA GLU A 149 40.09 -6.70 -17.82
C GLU A 149 40.45 -6.91 -16.34
N ALA A 150 41.73 -6.80 -16.05
CA ALA A 150 42.18 -6.53 -14.68
C ALA A 150 41.56 -5.18 -14.27
N VAL A 151 40.77 -5.18 -13.17
CA VAL A 151 40.32 -3.95 -12.52
C VAL A 151 41.55 -3.07 -12.34
N PRO A 152 41.61 -1.88 -12.95
CA PRO A 152 42.76 -0.98 -12.72
C PRO A 152 42.78 -0.66 -11.22
N PRO A 153 43.97 -0.66 -10.60
CA PRO A 153 44.09 -0.21 -9.22
C PRO A 153 43.51 1.21 -9.14
N PRO A 154 42.91 1.62 -8.04
CA PRO A 154 42.23 2.90 -7.92
C PRO A 154 43.18 4.01 -8.32
N THR A 155 43.02 4.54 -9.52
CA THR A 155 43.74 5.71 -9.99
C THR A 155 43.16 6.87 -9.19
N ALA A 156 43.91 7.31 -8.20
CA ALA A 156 43.65 8.56 -7.52
C ALA A 156 43.40 9.61 -8.61
N ALA A 157 42.20 10.18 -8.65
CA ALA A 157 41.88 11.25 -9.55
C ALA A 157 42.91 12.37 -9.37
N ALA A 158 43.77 12.52 -10.35
CA ALA A 158 44.75 13.57 -10.40
C ALA A 158 44.04 14.91 -10.47
N ALA A 159 44.05 15.63 -9.36
CA ALA A 159 43.73 17.06 -9.36
C ALA A 159 44.75 17.78 -10.26
N PRO A 160 44.35 18.78 -11.07
CA PRO A 160 45.23 19.46 -11.99
C PRO A 160 46.37 20.12 -11.23
N GLU A 161 47.60 19.74 -11.55
CA GLU A 161 48.84 20.37 -11.05
C GLU A 161 48.87 21.85 -11.41
N LYS A 162 48.59 22.71 -10.45
CA LYS A 162 49.02 24.11 -10.50
C LYS A 162 50.47 24.17 -10.00
N LYS A 163 51.39 24.35 -10.93
CA LYS A 163 52.78 24.73 -10.64
C LYS A 163 52.76 25.93 -9.69
N LYS A 164 53.11 25.71 -8.43
CA LYS A 164 53.44 26.78 -7.49
C LYS A 164 54.94 27.01 -7.48
N GLU A 165 55.32 28.14 -8.05
CA GLU A 165 56.63 28.78 -7.86
C GLU A 165 56.91 28.96 -6.36
N LYS A 166 58.04 28.43 -5.90
CA LYS A 166 58.57 28.63 -4.54
C LYS A 166 58.96 30.09 -4.35
N ARG A 167 58.14 30.89 -3.69
CA ARG A 167 58.56 32.13 -3.04
C ARG A 167 58.88 31.81 -1.58
N GLU A 168 60.16 32.03 -1.20
CA GLU A 168 60.60 31.98 0.18
C GLU A 168 59.84 33.00 1.04
N LYS A 169 59.33 32.54 2.17
CA LYS A 169 58.65 33.40 3.14
C LYS A 169 59.65 33.94 4.15
N PRO A 170 59.58 35.27 4.47
CA PRO A 170 60.38 35.88 5.54
C PRO A 170 59.99 35.35 6.91
N PRO A 171 60.88 35.39 7.93
CA PRO A 171 60.68 34.80 9.24
C PRO A 171 59.55 35.52 10.02
N LYS A 172 58.73 34.76 10.73
CA LYS A 172 57.61 35.24 11.52
C LYS A 172 58.09 35.94 12.79
N PRO A 173 57.49 37.11 13.14
CA PRO A 173 57.72 37.76 14.43
C PRO A 173 57.09 36.98 15.60
N PRO A 174 57.59 37.14 16.84
CA PRO A 174 57.15 36.37 17.99
C PRO A 174 55.70 36.67 18.38
N ARG A 175 54.95 35.60 18.70
CA ARG A 175 53.53 35.66 19.08
C ARG A 175 53.33 36.31 20.46
N ARG A 176 52.56 37.40 20.52
CA ARG A 176 52.04 37.99 21.77
C ARG A 176 50.94 37.09 22.33
N PRO A 177 50.76 37.01 23.67
CA PRO A 177 49.68 36.24 24.30
C PRO A 177 48.29 36.75 23.87
N ARG A 178 47.40 35.83 23.50
CA ARG A 178 46.05 36.13 23.04
C ARG A 178 45.15 36.34 24.26
N GLU A 179 44.79 37.58 24.58
CA GLU A 179 43.70 37.93 25.52
C GLU A 179 42.39 37.33 24.99
N LYS A 180 41.67 36.63 25.87
CA LYS A 180 40.34 36.06 25.59
C LYS A 180 39.34 37.22 25.54
N ARG A 181 38.95 37.65 24.36
CA ARG A 181 37.82 38.58 24.19
C ARG A 181 36.52 37.93 24.65
N PRO A 182 35.65 38.60 25.42
CA PRO A 182 34.36 38.08 25.81
C PRO A 182 33.47 37.89 24.58
N ARG A 183 32.76 36.77 24.56
CA ARG A 183 31.85 36.42 23.44
C ARG A 183 30.76 37.47 23.31
N PRO A 184 30.48 38.01 22.12
CA PRO A 184 29.52 39.13 21.95
C PRO A 184 28.10 38.69 22.37
N LEU A 185 27.43 39.61 23.07
CA LEU A 185 26.11 39.42 23.71
C LEU A 185 25.03 38.91 22.71
N TRP A 186 25.12 39.30 21.44
CA TRP A 186 24.17 38.91 20.39
C TRP A 186 24.16 37.39 20.13
N ARG A 187 25.27 36.66 20.33
CA ARG A 187 25.30 35.17 20.21
C ARG A 187 24.52 34.50 21.34
N ARG A 188 24.45 35.10 22.52
CA ARG A 188 23.63 34.61 23.62
C ARG A 188 22.15 34.88 23.36
N ILE A 189 21.83 36.04 22.76
CA ILE A 189 20.47 36.38 22.35
C ILE A 189 19.99 35.48 21.23
N LEU A 190 20.84 35.19 20.22
CA LEU A 190 20.50 34.28 19.11
C LEU A 190 20.24 32.86 19.62
N ALA A 191 21.06 32.35 20.55
CA ALA A 191 20.88 31.06 21.16
C ALA A 191 19.59 30.97 21.98
N LEU A 192 19.22 32.07 22.69
CA LEU A 192 17.98 32.15 23.45
C LEU A 192 16.75 32.18 22.52
N CYS A 193 16.82 32.96 21.44
CA CYS A 193 15.75 33.00 20.43
C CYS A 193 15.54 31.61 19.74
N LEU A 194 16.63 30.90 19.39
CA LEU A 194 16.56 29.55 18.87
C LEU A 194 15.97 28.57 19.89
N LEU A 195 16.30 28.71 21.18
CA LEU A 195 15.73 27.88 22.23
C LEU A 195 14.23 28.11 22.41
N VAL A 196 13.80 29.38 22.36
CA VAL A 196 12.38 29.79 22.48
C VAL A 196 11.58 29.32 21.26
N THR A 197 12.13 29.41 20.05
CA THR A 197 11.45 28.88 18.83
C THR A 197 11.38 27.37 18.82
N LEU A 198 12.40 26.66 19.30
CA LEU A 198 12.37 25.21 19.49
C LEU A 198 11.35 24.77 20.56
N LEU A 199 11.30 25.46 21.70
CA LEU A 199 10.29 25.20 22.74
C LEU A 199 8.87 25.53 22.24
N GLY A 200 8.67 26.61 21.52
CA GLY A 200 7.40 26.96 20.89
C GLY A 200 6.98 25.94 19.85
N GLY A 201 7.91 25.44 19.04
CA GLY A 201 7.68 24.34 18.09
C GLY A 201 7.32 23.02 18.77
N LEU A 202 7.95 22.69 19.89
CA LEU A 202 7.62 21.50 20.69
C LEU A 202 6.24 21.61 21.37
N ILE A 203 5.87 22.81 21.84
CA ILE A 203 4.55 23.06 22.42
C ILE A 203 3.45 22.96 21.34
N THR A 204 3.67 23.57 20.16
CA THR A 204 2.72 23.46 19.04
C THR A 204 2.62 22.02 18.52
N LEU A 205 3.74 21.28 18.41
CA LEU A 205 3.74 19.85 18.07
C LEU A 205 3.00 19.03 19.15
N GLY A 206 3.16 19.36 20.42
CA GLY A 206 2.44 18.74 21.54
C GLY A 206 0.94 18.99 21.48
N ILE A 207 0.51 20.22 21.16
CA ILE A 207 -0.90 20.59 21.03
C ILE A 207 -1.52 19.93 19.80
N VAL A 208 -0.83 19.97 18.65
CA VAL A 208 -1.27 19.27 17.43
C VAL A 208 -1.26 17.75 17.63
N GLY A 209 -0.24 17.20 18.29
CA GLY A 209 -0.16 15.79 18.64
C GLY A 209 -1.28 15.34 19.58
N TYR A 210 -1.67 16.19 20.52
CA TYR A 210 -2.78 15.94 21.44
C TYR A 210 -4.13 16.00 20.71
N SER A 211 -4.34 17.01 19.86
CA SER A 211 -5.57 17.16 19.08
C SER A 211 -5.76 16.10 17.99
N THR A 212 -4.67 15.55 17.45
CA THR A 212 -4.69 14.48 16.41
C THR A 212 -4.58 13.06 16.98
N GLY A 213 -4.57 12.90 18.30
CA GLY A 213 -4.40 11.59 18.95
C GLY A 213 -3.00 10.96 18.75
N LEU A 214 -2.03 11.71 18.22
CA LEU A 214 -0.66 11.21 17.96
C LEU A 214 0.05 10.83 19.26
N ALA A 215 -0.17 11.57 20.34
CA ALA A 215 0.39 11.26 21.66
C ALA A 215 -0.15 9.95 22.23
N GLN A 216 -1.43 9.65 21.97
CA GLN A 216 -2.07 8.40 22.39
C GLN A 216 -1.59 7.21 21.55
N ARG A 217 -1.33 7.42 20.23
CA ARG A 217 -0.69 6.43 19.35
C ARG A 217 0.74 6.08 19.79
N LEU A 218 1.53 7.08 20.15
CA LEU A 218 2.91 6.89 20.63
C LEU A 218 2.91 6.18 21.99
N ARG A 219 1.95 6.49 22.87
CA ARG A 219 1.81 5.86 24.18
C ARG A 219 1.45 4.38 24.06
N ILE A 220 0.45 4.03 23.27
CA ILE A 220 0.05 2.64 22.98
C ILE A 220 1.20 1.89 22.31
N ARG A 221 1.93 2.50 21.36
CA ARG A 221 3.04 1.86 20.66
C ARG A 221 4.29 1.72 21.53
N LEU A 222 4.54 2.65 22.47
CA LEU A 222 5.62 2.56 23.47
C LEU A 222 5.30 1.53 24.57
N GLU A 223 4.05 1.44 25.02
CA GLU A 223 3.60 0.44 25.98
C GLU A 223 3.65 -0.98 25.39
N LEU A 224 3.37 -1.14 24.06
CA LEU A 224 3.50 -2.40 23.33
C LEU A 224 4.96 -2.77 22.98
N SER A 225 5.91 -1.82 23.03
CA SER A 225 7.32 -2.05 22.69
C SER A 225 8.24 -2.33 23.89
N GLN A 226 7.69 -2.42 25.11
CA GLN A 226 8.44 -2.78 26.31
C GLN A 226 8.05 -4.20 26.80
N PRO A 227 8.80 -5.25 26.42
CA PRO A 227 8.40 -6.63 26.73
C PRO A 227 8.65 -7.09 28.17
N GLU A 228 9.21 -6.29 29.07
CA GLU A 228 9.74 -6.89 30.33
C GLU A 228 9.32 -6.26 31.66
N THR A 229 8.41 -5.28 31.75
CA THR A 229 8.12 -4.68 33.09
C THR A 229 6.66 -4.42 33.45
N LEU A 230 5.68 -4.85 32.64
CA LEU A 230 4.27 -4.78 33.05
C LEU A 230 3.60 -6.14 32.85
N SER A 231 3.47 -6.91 33.93
CA SER A 231 2.59 -8.09 34.02
C SER A 231 1.09 -7.69 34.06
N GLY A 232 0.72 -6.62 33.35
CA GLY A 232 -0.62 -6.14 33.12
C GLY A 232 -0.59 -5.30 31.88
N GLY A 233 -1.00 -5.85 30.73
CA GLY A 233 -1.19 -5.12 29.47
C GLY A 233 -2.21 -3.98 29.64
N VAL A 234 -2.37 -3.13 28.60
CA VAL A 234 -3.42 -2.10 28.58
C VAL A 234 -4.77 -2.80 28.61
N GLU A 235 -5.56 -2.56 29.65
CA GLU A 235 -6.90 -3.11 29.79
C GLU A 235 -7.84 -2.50 28.75
N ALA A 236 -8.58 -3.36 28.07
CA ALA A 236 -9.58 -2.95 27.08
C ALA A 236 -10.94 -2.79 27.77
N VAL A 237 -11.40 -1.55 27.92
CA VAL A 237 -12.70 -1.20 28.47
C VAL A 237 -13.60 -0.73 27.36
N PHE A 238 -14.58 -1.56 26.99
CA PHE A 238 -15.44 -1.35 25.86
C PHE A 238 -16.64 -0.45 26.20
N GLU A 239 -17.00 0.44 25.25
CA GLU A 239 -18.26 1.21 25.27
C GLU A 239 -19.42 0.39 24.66
N SER A 240 -19.10 -0.48 23.67
CA SER A 240 -20.08 -1.33 22.98
C SER A 240 -20.13 -2.72 23.61
N PRO A 241 -21.27 -3.14 24.20
CA PRO A 241 -21.42 -4.49 24.74
C PRO A 241 -21.23 -5.59 23.68
N LEU A 242 -21.60 -5.31 22.41
CA LEU A 242 -21.46 -6.26 21.32
C LEU A 242 -19.98 -6.47 20.94
N LEU A 243 -19.19 -5.38 20.90
CA LEU A 243 -17.75 -5.48 20.65
C LEU A 243 -17.01 -6.14 21.81
N GLU A 244 -17.47 -5.89 23.05
CA GLU A 244 -16.94 -6.60 24.22
C GLU A 244 -17.23 -8.10 24.16
N ALA A 245 -18.49 -8.48 23.84
CA ALA A 245 -18.87 -9.87 23.72
C ALA A 245 -18.05 -10.59 22.64
N ALA A 246 -17.86 -9.97 21.48
CA ALA A 246 -17.00 -10.50 20.42
C ALA A 246 -15.54 -10.66 20.86
N ALA A 247 -15.00 -9.66 21.57
CA ALA A 247 -13.64 -9.71 22.10
C ALA A 247 -13.46 -10.84 23.12
N ARG A 248 -14.40 -11.00 24.04
CA ARG A 248 -14.40 -12.06 25.07
C ARG A 248 -14.49 -13.44 24.45
N ASP A 249 -15.37 -13.61 23.49
CA ASP A 249 -15.56 -14.89 22.80
C ASP A 249 -14.30 -15.28 22.00
N TYR A 250 -13.71 -14.33 21.27
CA TYR A 250 -12.45 -14.56 20.57
C TYR A 250 -11.32 -15.01 21.49
N CYS A 251 -11.18 -14.37 22.66
CA CYS A 251 -10.15 -14.69 23.63
C CYS A 251 -10.44 -15.91 24.50
N GLY A 252 -11.70 -16.39 24.50
CA GLY A 252 -12.16 -17.45 25.43
C GLY A 252 -12.20 -17.01 26.89
N ILE A 253 -12.36 -15.69 27.17
CA ILE A 253 -12.35 -15.09 28.51
C ILE A 253 -13.77 -14.62 28.86
N ALA A 254 -14.52 -15.44 29.59
CA ALA A 254 -15.90 -15.13 29.96
C ALA A 254 -16.01 -13.99 31.01
N GLU A 255 -15.11 -13.95 31.98
CA GLU A 255 -15.09 -12.97 33.07
C GLU A 255 -13.66 -12.50 33.37
N GLY A 256 -13.51 -11.30 33.92
CA GLY A 256 -12.23 -10.68 34.25
C GLY A 256 -11.75 -9.65 33.22
N PRO A 257 -10.57 -9.05 33.43
CA PRO A 257 -10.03 -8.03 32.53
C PRO A 257 -9.62 -8.61 31.19
N LEU A 258 -9.92 -7.88 30.11
CA LEU A 258 -9.39 -8.10 28.77
C LEU A 258 -8.23 -7.15 28.52
N TYR A 259 -7.20 -7.62 27.88
CA TYR A 259 -6.05 -6.79 27.52
C TYR A 259 -5.92 -6.64 26.01
N VAL A 260 -5.41 -5.51 25.56
CA VAL A 260 -5.17 -5.23 24.13
C VAL A 260 -4.26 -6.31 23.49
N SER A 261 -3.34 -6.87 24.25
CA SER A 261 -2.49 -7.98 23.81
C SER A 261 -3.25 -9.23 23.43
N ASP A 262 -4.38 -9.51 24.11
CA ASP A 262 -5.19 -10.71 23.87
C ASP A 262 -5.90 -10.62 22.51
N LEU A 263 -6.17 -9.39 22.05
CA LEU A 263 -6.83 -9.09 20.79
C LEU A 263 -5.87 -8.90 19.60
N ALA A 264 -4.56 -8.92 19.83
CA ALA A 264 -3.57 -8.64 18.79
C ALA A 264 -3.56 -9.66 17.64
N GLY A 265 -4.11 -10.87 17.88
CA GLY A 265 -4.26 -11.92 16.86
C GLY A 265 -5.52 -11.82 16.02
N LEU A 266 -6.50 -11.01 16.41
CA LEU A 266 -7.76 -10.86 15.69
C LEU A 266 -7.54 -10.05 14.40
N ARG A 267 -7.74 -10.70 13.26
CA ARG A 267 -7.53 -10.12 11.93
C ARG A 267 -8.80 -9.70 11.23
N GLU A 268 -9.86 -10.44 11.43
CA GLU A 268 -11.13 -10.24 10.76
C GLU A 268 -12.28 -10.24 11.77
N LEU A 269 -13.19 -9.27 11.67
CA LEU A 269 -14.38 -9.17 12.49
C LEU A 269 -15.56 -8.73 11.62
N TYR A 270 -16.60 -9.54 11.61
CA TYR A 270 -17.83 -9.29 10.86
C TYR A 270 -18.99 -9.16 11.85
N ILE A 271 -19.72 -8.06 11.79
CA ILE A 271 -20.88 -7.78 12.61
C ILE A 271 -22.06 -7.47 11.70
N VAL A 272 -23.11 -8.26 11.82
CA VAL A 272 -24.32 -8.12 11.03
C VAL A 272 -25.51 -8.00 12.00
N GLY A 273 -26.11 -6.82 12.08
CA GLY A 273 -27.13 -6.54 13.10
C GLY A 273 -26.56 -6.70 14.51
N ASP A 274 -27.07 -7.66 15.28
CA ASP A 274 -26.65 -7.98 16.65
C ASP A 274 -25.76 -9.23 16.76
N ALA A 275 -25.40 -9.85 15.64
CA ALA A 275 -24.54 -11.02 15.58
C ALA A 275 -23.11 -10.66 15.13
N TYR A 276 -22.11 -11.43 15.60
CA TYR A 276 -20.70 -11.28 15.20
C TYR A 276 -20.10 -12.62 14.75
N PHE A 277 -19.07 -12.52 13.87
CA PHE A 277 -18.38 -13.65 13.27
C PHE A 277 -16.90 -13.31 13.09
N PHE A 278 -16.03 -14.33 13.15
CA PHE A 278 -14.58 -14.19 12.93
C PHE A 278 -14.13 -14.70 11.54
N THR A 279 -15.09 -15.13 10.74
CA THR A 279 -14.94 -15.49 9.32
C THR A 279 -16.10 -14.89 8.56
N ALA A 280 -15.92 -14.61 7.27
CA ALA A 280 -16.97 -14.01 6.46
C ALA A 280 -18.24 -14.88 6.48
N PRO A 281 -19.36 -14.38 7.03
CA PRO A 281 -20.62 -15.10 7.02
C PRO A 281 -21.23 -15.09 5.61
N GLU A 282 -22.07 -16.09 5.32
CA GLU A 282 -23.01 -15.97 4.21
C GLU A 282 -24.09 -14.97 4.61
N VAL A 283 -23.98 -13.75 4.09
CA VAL A 283 -24.98 -12.70 4.39
C VAL A 283 -26.11 -12.83 3.37
N PRO A 284 -27.35 -13.04 3.81
CA PRO A 284 -28.50 -13.05 2.90
C PRO A 284 -28.62 -11.72 2.15
N ALA A 285 -28.94 -11.76 0.86
CA ALA A 285 -29.11 -10.58 0.00
C ALA A 285 -30.15 -9.59 0.56
N ALA A 286 -31.18 -10.09 1.26
CA ALA A 286 -32.14 -9.27 1.99
C ALA A 286 -31.77 -9.26 3.49
N LEU A 287 -31.11 -8.21 3.95
CA LEU A 287 -30.84 -7.97 5.35
C LEU A 287 -32.14 -7.55 6.05
N VAL A 288 -32.92 -8.53 6.52
CA VAL A 288 -34.17 -8.30 7.26
C VAL A 288 -33.90 -8.34 8.77
N GLY A 289 -34.29 -7.32 9.52
CA GLY A 289 -34.14 -7.25 10.98
C GLY A 289 -33.83 -5.83 11.49
N GLU A 290 -33.80 -5.66 12.80
CA GLU A 290 -33.46 -4.38 13.43
C GLU A 290 -31.99 -4.03 13.26
N PRO A 291 -31.62 -2.73 13.16
CA PRO A 291 -30.25 -2.29 13.15
C PRO A 291 -29.51 -2.68 14.43
N GLY A 292 -28.25 -3.15 14.28
CA GLY A 292 -27.41 -3.51 15.41
C GLY A 292 -27.06 -2.31 16.33
N PRO A 293 -26.54 -2.58 17.52
CA PRO A 293 -26.42 -1.59 18.58
C PRO A 293 -25.21 -0.64 18.44
N ILE A 294 -24.27 -0.88 17.50
CA ILE A 294 -23.03 -0.10 17.43
C ILE A 294 -23.32 1.31 16.92
N ARG A 295 -22.94 2.31 17.72
CA ARG A 295 -23.11 3.75 17.44
C ARG A 295 -21.79 4.51 17.35
N SER A 296 -20.71 3.97 17.91
CA SER A 296 -19.38 4.56 18.00
C SER A 296 -18.32 3.55 17.60
N LEU A 297 -17.24 4.04 17.03
CA LEU A 297 -16.07 3.23 16.62
C LEU A 297 -14.89 3.42 17.55
N THR A 298 -15.05 4.09 18.70
CA THR A 298 -13.99 4.37 19.68
C THR A 298 -13.28 3.09 20.15
N ASP A 299 -14.01 2.00 20.31
CA ASP A 299 -13.49 0.71 20.80
C ASP A 299 -12.55 0.03 19.81
N LEU A 300 -12.54 0.41 18.54
CA LEU A 300 -11.61 -0.12 17.55
C LEU A 300 -10.14 0.14 17.91
N ARG A 301 -9.87 1.06 18.83
CA ARG A 301 -8.52 1.31 19.38
C ARG A 301 -7.90 0.09 20.05
N TYR A 302 -8.71 -0.87 20.50
CA TYR A 302 -8.26 -2.08 21.15
C TYR A 302 -7.95 -3.22 20.16
N PHE A 303 -8.46 -3.15 18.94
CA PHE A 303 -8.28 -4.17 17.91
C PHE A 303 -7.06 -3.84 17.03
N VAL A 304 -5.88 -3.87 17.63
CA VAL A 304 -4.62 -3.40 16.99
C VAL A 304 -4.17 -4.25 15.80
N GLY A 305 -4.65 -5.49 15.71
CA GLY A 305 -4.33 -6.44 14.65
C GLY A 305 -5.36 -6.54 13.53
N LEU A 306 -6.46 -5.78 13.61
CA LEU A 306 -7.60 -5.94 12.72
C LEU A 306 -7.32 -5.38 11.32
N ASP A 307 -7.40 -6.25 10.31
CA ASP A 307 -7.21 -5.92 8.90
C ASP A 307 -8.56 -5.76 8.17
N LYS A 308 -9.58 -6.56 8.56
CA LYS A 308 -10.92 -6.51 7.96
C LYS A 308 -11.99 -6.29 9.02
N LEU A 309 -12.82 -5.31 8.76
CA LEU A 309 -13.99 -4.99 9.58
C LEU A 309 -15.23 -4.85 8.73
N SER A 310 -16.27 -5.58 9.08
CA SER A 310 -17.60 -5.42 8.50
C SER A 310 -18.60 -5.06 9.62
N LEU A 311 -19.29 -3.95 9.46
CA LEU A 311 -20.29 -3.41 10.40
C LEU A 311 -21.60 -3.19 9.66
N ILE A 312 -22.21 -4.29 9.23
CA ILE A 312 -23.42 -4.25 8.42
C ILE A 312 -24.64 -3.92 9.30
N ARG A 313 -25.44 -2.94 8.83
CA ARG A 313 -26.70 -2.53 9.48
C ARG A 313 -26.55 -2.13 10.95
N GLN A 314 -25.58 -1.25 11.22
CA GLN A 314 -25.41 -0.69 12.56
C GLN A 314 -26.10 0.68 12.70
N GLN A 315 -26.39 1.10 13.94
CA GLN A 315 -26.88 2.45 14.24
C GLN A 315 -25.80 3.52 14.13
N LEU A 316 -24.73 3.23 13.39
CA LEU A 316 -23.60 4.12 13.18
C LEU A 316 -24.02 5.28 12.26
N SER A 317 -23.89 6.52 12.75
CA SER A 317 -24.25 7.73 12.00
C SER A 317 -23.07 8.61 11.64
N SER A 318 -21.88 8.36 12.24
CA SER A 318 -20.64 9.11 11.99
C SER A 318 -19.41 8.22 12.10
N LEU A 319 -18.37 8.51 11.32
CA LEU A 319 -17.07 7.88 11.38
C LEU A 319 -16.02 8.73 12.14
N GLU A 320 -16.38 9.90 12.65
CA GLU A 320 -15.43 10.82 13.31
C GLU A 320 -14.78 10.22 14.56
N THR A 321 -15.41 9.21 15.16
CA THR A 321 -14.85 8.49 16.33
C THR A 321 -13.90 7.35 15.95
N ILE A 322 -13.73 7.07 14.65
CA ILE A 322 -12.85 5.98 14.21
C ILE A 322 -11.40 6.30 14.59
N PRO A 323 -10.76 5.44 15.39
CA PRO A 323 -9.36 5.64 15.72
C PRO A 323 -8.51 5.26 14.50
N PRO A 324 -7.30 5.78 14.44
CA PRO A 324 -6.37 5.32 13.44
C PRO A 324 -5.97 3.87 13.70
N CYS A 325 -6.32 3.00 12.78
CA CYS A 325 -6.06 1.56 12.86
C CYS A 325 -5.60 1.00 11.49
N ALA A 326 -5.17 -0.27 11.50
CA ALA A 326 -4.55 -0.89 10.32
C ALA A 326 -5.57 -1.48 9.34
N ILE A 327 -6.87 -1.15 9.47
CA ILE A 327 -7.93 -1.70 8.64
C ILE A 327 -7.64 -1.43 7.16
N GLU A 328 -7.61 -2.51 6.37
CA GLU A 328 -7.49 -2.47 4.91
C GLU A 328 -8.84 -2.67 4.20
N TYR A 329 -9.80 -3.34 4.85
CA TYR A 329 -11.12 -3.64 4.31
C TYR A 329 -12.19 -3.21 5.31
N LEU A 330 -13.04 -2.27 4.91
CA LEU A 330 -14.13 -1.75 5.73
C LEU A 330 -15.45 -1.86 4.97
N ASP A 331 -16.43 -2.53 5.59
CA ASP A 331 -17.80 -2.61 5.11
C ASP A 331 -18.76 -1.99 6.14
N LEU A 332 -19.51 -0.99 5.70
CA LEU A 332 -20.45 -0.21 6.50
C LEU A 332 -21.89 -0.28 5.93
N SER A 333 -22.17 -1.29 5.10
CA SER A 333 -23.43 -1.41 4.36
C SER A 333 -24.65 -1.37 5.28
N GLY A 334 -25.65 -0.59 4.87
CA GLY A 334 -26.89 -0.41 5.61
C GLY A 334 -26.76 0.39 6.92
N CYS A 335 -25.62 1.06 7.16
CA CYS A 335 -25.47 1.99 8.28
C CYS A 335 -26.17 3.32 8.01
N ARG A 336 -26.35 4.14 9.06
CA ARG A 336 -27.02 5.45 8.97
C ARG A 336 -26.06 6.61 8.72
N ILE A 337 -24.88 6.35 8.16
CA ILE A 337 -23.87 7.37 7.88
C ILE A 337 -24.29 8.26 6.70
N THR A 338 -24.14 9.56 6.86
CA THR A 338 -24.45 10.56 5.83
C THR A 338 -23.21 11.18 5.21
N SER A 339 -22.05 11.01 5.83
CA SER A 339 -20.74 11.49 5.39
C SER A 339 -19.66 10.46 5.73
N LEU A 340 -18.63 10.36 4.89
CA LEU A 340 -17.43 9.55 5.14
C LEU A 340 -16.37 10.30 5.96
N ARG A 341 -16.72 11.46 6.57
CA ARG A 341 -15.79 12.22 7.40
C ARG A 341 -15.28 11.37 8.56
N GLY A 342 -13.96 11.33 8.74
CA GLY A 342 -13.25 10.46 9.68
C GLY A 342 -12.56 9.26 9.01
N VAL A 343 -12.99 8.86 7.81
CA VAL A 343 -12.38 7.72 7.09
C VAL A 343 -10.92 7.97 6.73
N GLY A 344 -10.51 9.22 6.55
CA GLY A 344 -9.13 9.62 6.24
C GLY A 344 -8.10 9.21 7.28
N SER A 345 -8.53 8.85 8.51
CA SER A 345 -7.64 8.26 9.53
C SER A 345 -7.16 6.85 9.16
N LEU A 346 -7.88 6.14 8.26
CA LEU A 346 -7.57 4.79 7.78
C LEU A 346 -6.65 4.83 6.54
N THR A 347 -5.45 5.34 6.69
CA THR A 347 -4.49 5.50 5.57
C THR A 347 -4.04 4.17 4.93
N GLY A 348 -4.37 3.04 5.57
CA GLY A 348 -4.16 1.67 5.06
C GLY A 348 -5.26 1.16 4.14
N LEU A 349 -6.43 1.82 4.13
CA LEU A 349 -7.66 1.33 3.52
C LEU A 349 -7.50 1.08 2.01
N ARG A 350 -7.88 -0.15 1.59
CA ARG A 350 -7.84 -0.62 0.20
C ARG A 350 -9.21 -0.82 -0.39
N GLN A 351 -10.16 -1.23 0.45
CA GLN A 351 -11.54 -1.47 0.04
C GLN A 351 -12.49 -0.83 1.04
N LEU A 352 -13.42 -0.04 0.54
CA LEU A 352 -14.53 0.54 1.28
C LEU A 352 -15.85 0.18 0.60
N THR A 353 -16.74 -0.42 1.35
CA THR A 353 -18.11 -0.69 0.96
C THR A 353 -19.06 0.05 1.90
N ALA A 354 -19.96 0.85 1.36
CA ALA A 354 -20.97 1.59 2.12
C ALA A 354 -22.31 1.58 1.36
N LYS A 355 -22.74 0.37 0.96
CA LYS A 355 -24.00 0.15 0.25
C LYS A 355 -25.18 0.56 1.11
N ASP A 356 -26.21 1.08 0.49
CA ASP A 356 -27.48 1.43 1.14
C ASP A 356 -27.30 2.34 2.37
N CYS A 357 -26.25 3.16 2.35
CA CYS A 357 -26.05 4.24 3.30
C CYS A 357 -26.58 5.55 2.73
N PRO A 358 -27.26 6.41 3.53
CA PRO A 358 -27.79 7.70 3.06
C PRO A 358 -26.68 8.74 2.88
N LEU A 359 -25.57 8.36 2.21
CA LEU A 359 -24.40 9.20 1.99
C LEU A 359 -24.72 10.38 1.06
N ARG A 360 -24.24 11.56 1.43
CA ARG A 360 -24.34 12.81 0.67
C ARG A 360 -22.99 13.50 0.50
N ASP A 361 -21.96 13.04 1.24
CA ASP A 361 -20.65 13.66 1.30
C ASP A 361 -19.57 12.59 1.46
N LEU A 362 -18.51 12.70 0.67
CA LEU A 362 -17.34 11.81 0.68
C LEU A 362 -16.32 12.16 1.77
N GLY A 363 -16.54 13.24 2.53
CA GLY A 363 -15.71 13.63 3.66
C GLY A 363 -14.24 13.78 3.28
N ASP A 364 -13.38 13.13 4.05
CA ASP A 364 -11.92 13.13 3.93
C ASP A 364 -11.35 11.84 3.29
N ILE A 365 -12.10 11.23 2.37
CA ILE A 365 -11.71 10.01 1.64
C ILE A 365 -10.44 10.21 0.80
N ASP A 366 -10.14 11.45 0.42
CA ASP A 366 -8.94 11.85 -0.34
C ASP A 366 -7.62 11.50 0.36
N HIS A 367 -7.65 11.23 1.67
CA HIS A 367 -6.51 10.72 2.43
C HIS A 367 -6.31 9.19 2.30
N CYS A 368 -7.28 8.46 1.77
CA CYS A 368 -7.21 7.01 1.59
C CYS A 368 -6.47 6.62 0.29
N LEU A 369 -5.23 7.06 0.12
CA LEU A 369 -4.45 6.94 -1.13
C LEU A 369 -4.16 5.50 -1.58
N LYS A 370 -4.47 4.49 -0.77
CA LYS A 370 -4.34 3.08 -1.12
C LYS A 370 -5.64 2.45 -1.61
N LEU A 371 -6.74 3.21 -1.59
CA LEU A 371 -8.05 2.71 -1.96
C LEU A 371 -8.05 2.23 -3.42
N SER A 372 -8.44 0.97 -3.62
CA SER A 372 -8.53 0.31 -4.92
C SER A 372 -9.96 -0.09 -5.28
N SER A 373 -10.85 -0.21 -4.29
CA SER A 373 -12.26 -0.54 -4.50
C SER A 373 -13.13 0.34 -3.62
N LEU A 374 -14.14 0.96 -4.23
CA LEU A 374 -15.10 1.83 -3.57
C LEU A 374 -16.51 1.51 -4.05
N ASP A 375 -17.36 1.07 -3.14
CA ASP A 375 -18.76 0.79 -3.43
C ASP A 375 -19.67 1.67 -2.57
N LEU A 376 -20.37 2.57 -3.25
CA LEU A 376 -21.29 3.56 -2.67
C LEU A 376 -22.70 3.38 -3.22
N SER A 377 -23.04 2.16 -3.68
CA SER A 377 -24.36 1.85 -4.22
C SER A 377 -25.45 2.15 -3.19
N GLY A 378 -26.59 2.68 -3.62
CA GLY A 378 -27.67 3.12 -2.71
C GLY A 378 -27.46 4.50 -2.09
N SER A 379 -26.39 5.21 -2.42
CA SER A 379 -26.13 6.60 -1.99
C SER A 379 -26.72 7.63 -2.97
N SER A 380 -26.70 8.92 -2.58
CA SER A 380 -27.12 10.05 -3.41
C SER A 380 -26.09 11.17 -3.35
N LEU A 381 -25.00 10.98 -4.08
CA LEU A 381 -23.83 11.87 -4.11
C LEU A 381 -23.90 12.80 -5.33
N SER A 382 -23.47 14.05 -5.15
CA SER A 382 -23.39 15.05 -6.24
C SER A 382 -21.98 15.60 -6.43
N ASP A 383 -21.05 15.34 -5.52
CA ASP A 383 -19.64 15.77 -5.62
C ASP A 383 -18.68 14.61 -5.44
N PHE A 384 -17.98 14.27 -6.52
CA PHE A 384 -16.94 13.24 -6.55
C PHE A 384 -15.51 13.82 -6.62
N SER A 385 -15.35 15.13 -6.45
CA SER A 385 -14.03 15.78 -6.45
C SER A 385 -13.05 15.22 -5.41
N PRO A 386 -13.47 14.74 -4.22
CA PRO A 386 -12.56 14.11 -3.26
C PRO A 386 -11.92 12.81 -3.77
N LEU A 387 -12.44 12.18 -4.83
CA LEU A 387 -11.85 10.97 -5.40
C LEU A 387 -10.61 11.25 -6.26
N LYS A 388 -10.38 12.50 -6.69
CA LYS A 388 -9.30 12.87 -7.61
C LYS A 388 -7.89 12.37 -7.19
N PRO A 389 -7.50 12.37 -5.91
CA PRO A 389 -6.19 11.86 -5.48
C PRO A 389 -6.08 10.32 -5.48
N LEU A 390 -7.18 9.58 -5.60
CA LEU A 390 -7.24 8.14 -5.45
C LEU A 390 -6.79 7.39 -6.72
N THR A 391 -5.57 7.63 -7.15
CA THR A 391 -5.03 7.12 -8.42
C THR A 391 -4.94 5.59 -8.52
N LYS A 392 -5.22 4.86 -7.43
CA LYS A 392 -5.24 3.39 -7.40
C LYS A 392 -6.63 2.79 -7.49
N LEU A 393 -7.67 3.62 -7.55
CA LEU A 393 -9.04 3.15 -7.60
C LEU A 393 -9.29 2.41 -8.92
N SER A 394 -9.54 1.11 -8.83
CA SER A 394 -9.78 0.22 -9.97
C SER A 394 -11.24 -0.24 -10.07
N SER A 395 -11.94 -0.30 -8.95
CA SER A 395 -13.36 -0.67 -8.91
C SER A 395 -14.17 0.45 -8.26
N PHE A 396 -15.21 0.90 -8.96
CA PHE A 396 -16.08 1.98 -8.52
C PHE A 396 -17.55 1.63 -8.75
N ALA A 397 -18.35 1.71 -7.71
CA ALA A 397 -19.79 1.49 -7.77
C ALA A 397 -20.55 2.63 -7.10
N VAL A 398 -21.62 3.12 -7.75
CA VAL A 398 -22.46 4.21 -7.24
C VAL A 398 -23.88 4.13 -7.80
N SER A 399 -24.82 4.76 -7.11
CA SER A 399 -26.22 4.86 -7.56
C SER A 399 -26.73 6.30 -7.52
N ASN A 400 -27.84 6.53 -8.24
CA ASN A 400 -28.65 7.76 -8.19
C ASN A 400 -27.86 9.05 -8.51
N CYS A 401 -26.92 9.00 -9.45
CA CYS A 401 -26.05 10.13 -9.82
C CYS A 401 -26.22 10.53 -11.27
N ALA A 402 -25.89 11.78 -11.60
CA ALA A 402 -25.81 12.23 -12.98
C ALA A 402 -24.39 12.07 -13.55
N LEU A 403 -24.31 11.89 -14.88
CA LEU A 403 -23.03 11.66 -15.60
C LEU A 403 -21.99 12.75 -15.33
N ASP A 404 -22.42 14.00 -15.34
CA ASP A 404 -21.49 15.13 -15.15
C ASP A 404 -20.94 15.21 -13.73
N GLU A 405 -21.72 14.77 -12.71
CA GLU A 405 -21.30 14.73 -11.31
C GLU A 405 -20.18 13.71 -11.09
N MET A 406 -20.31 12.51 -11.70
CA MET A 406 -19.33 11.43 -11.54
C MET A 406 -18.13 11.52 -12.49
N SER A 407 -18.02 12.56 -13.31
CA SER A 407 -16.96 12.68 -14.35
C SER A 407 -15.55 12.51 -13.78
N THR A 408 -15.28 13.01 -12.57
CA THR A 408 -13.98 12.85 -11.89
C THR A 408 -13.62 11.38 -11.66
N ALA A 409 -14.58 10.55 -11.24
CA ALA A 409 -14.36 9.12 -11.02
C ALA A 409 -14.13 8.36 -12.34
N LEU A 410 -14.88 8.69 -13.39
CA LEU A 410 -14.78 8.04 -14.70
C LEU A 410 -13.47 8.34 -15.46
N HIS A 411 -12.78 9.44 -15.12
CA HIS A 411 -11.50 9.82 -15.74
C HIS A 411 -10.27 9.18 -15.07
N MET A 412 -10.46 8.30 -14.09
CA MET A 412 -9.34 7.64 -13.41
C MET A 412 -8.69 6.59 -14.30
N SER A 413 -7.37 6.73 -14.53
CA SER A 413 -6.60 5.85 -15.42
C SER A 413 -6.46 4.40 -14.91
N SER A 414 -6.64 4.17 -13.62
CA SER A 414 -6.60 2.84 -12.99
C SER A 414 -7.92 2.09 -13.02
N LEU A 415 -9.02 2.74 -13.43
CA LEU A 415 -10.36 2.17 -13.38
C LEU A 415 -10.49 1.00 -14.37
N THR A 416 -10.96 -0.14 -13.86
CA THR A 416 -11.20 -1.39 -14.62
C THR A 416 -12.64 -1.87 -14.52
N ASP A 417 -13.30 -1.59 -13.39
CA ASP A 417 -14.63 -2.08 -13.07
C ASP A 417 -15.55 -0.93 -12.65
N VAL A 418 -16.66 -0.78 -13.36
CA VAL A 418 -17.64 0.29 -13.11
C VAL A 418 -19.03 -0.33 -12.95
N THR A 419 -19.69 -0.01 -11.84
CA THR A 419 -21.07 -0.41 -11.57
C THR A 419 -21.92 0.83 -11.29
N LEU A 420 -22.93 1.07 -12.11
CA LEU A 420 -23.81 2.22 -12.00
C LEU A 420 -25.25 1.73 -11.93
N GLN A 421 -26.00 2.25 -10.96
CA GLN A 421 -27.40 1.89 -10.77
C GLN A 421 -28.28 3.14 -10.70
N ASN A 422 -29.38 3.15 -11.44
CA ASN A 422 -30.33 4.24 -11.44
C ASN A 422 -29.69 5.63 -11.72
N CYS A 423 -28.71 5.66 -12.64
CA CYS A 423 -27.96 6.87 -12.98
C CYS A 423 -28.46 7.51 -14.28
N ASP A 424 -28.41 8.86 -14.32
CA ASP A 424 -28.62 9.62 -15.56
C ASP A 424 -27.31 9.71 -16.36
N LEU A 425 -27.17 8.86 -17.37
CA LEU A 425 -26.00 8.75 -18.23
C LEU A 425 -26.17 9.43 -19.59
N ARG A 426 -27.20 10.26 -19.75
CA ARG A 426 -27.41 11.02 -21.00
C ARG A 426 -26.28 12.03 -21.22
N GLY A 427 -25.68 12.04 -22.37
CA GLY A 427 -24.56 12.93 -22.70
C GLY A 427 -23.29 12.23 -23.13
N ASN A 428 -23.41 11.04 -23.75
CA ASN A 428 -22.30 10.29 -24.30
C ASN A 428 -21.38 9.65 -23.23
N PHE A 429 -21.96 8.74 -22.47
CA PHE A 429 -21.30 8.04 -21.35
C PHE A 429 -19.97 7.40 -21.74
N PHE A 430 -19.92 6.64 -22.84
CA PHE A 430 -18.71 5.91 -23.24
C PHE A 430 -17.54 6.83 -23.60
N LYS A 431 -17.79 8.08 -24.00
CA LYS A 431 -16.75 9.08 -24.26
C LYS A 431 -16.10 9.65 -22.99
N ARG A 432 -16.74 9.49 -21.82
CA ARG A 432 -16.27 10.08 -20.55
C ARG A 432 -15.07 9.37 -19.95
N PHE A 433 -14.77 8.17 -20.40
CA PHE A 433 -13.59 7.43 -19.97
C PHE A 433 -12.33 7.96 -20.68
N ASP A 434 -11.18 7.90 -19.99
CA ASP A 434 -9.91 8.32 -20.57
C ASP A 434 -9.46 7.38 -21.70
N ARG A 435 -8.60 7.87 -22.61
CA ARG A 435 -8.20 7.15 -23.85
C ARG A 435 -7.45 5.83 -23.60
N GLU A 436 -6.83 5.66 -22.45
CA GLU A 436 -6.19 4.38 -22.05
C GLU A 436 -7.22 3.40 -21.44
N ARG A 437 -8.22 3.06 -22.21
CA ARG A 437 -9.41 2.34 -21.77
C ARG A 437 -9.08 0.91 -21.36
N ARG A 438 -8.80 0.73 -20.09
CA ARG A 438 -8.57 -0.57 -19.44
C ARG A 438 -9.81 -1.12 -18.78
N ILE A 439 -10.98 -0.62 -19.15
CA ILE A 439 -12.24 -1.08 -18.56
C ILE A 439 -12.48 -2.53 -18.98
N VAL A 440 -12.60 -3.40 -17.99
CA VAL A 440 -12.80 -4.84 -18.14
C VAL A 440 -14.24 -5.22 -17.90
N SER A 441 -14.92 -4.52 -16.99
CA SER A 441 -16.29 -4.78 -16.61
C SER A 441 -17.09 -3.49 -16.49
N VAL A 442 -18.27 -3.46 -17.09
CA VAL A 442 -19.26 -2.38 -16.95
C VAL A 442 -20.59 -3.01 -16.57
N SER A 443 -21.21 -2.51 -15.51
CA SER A 443 -22.56 -2.88 -15.09
C SER A 443 -23.43 -1.63 -15.03
N LEU A 444 -24.51 -1.63 -15.82
CA LEU A 444 -25.51 -0.57 -15.89
C LEU A 444 -26.88 -1.16 -15.55
N ASP A 445 -27.45 -0.69 -14.46
CA ASP A 445 -28.72 -1.16 -13.94
C ASP A 445 -29.70 0.01 -13.83
N HIS A 446 -30.85 -0.07 -14.51
CA HIS A 446 -31.87 0.99 -14.57
C HIS A 446 -31.30 2.39 -14.91
N CYS A 447 -30.25 2.44 -15.73
CA CYS A 447 -29.61 3.70 -16.12
C CYS A 447 -30.27 4.34 -17.35
N GLN A 448 -30.36 5.67 -17.36
CA GLN A 448 -30.87 6.42 -18.51
C GLN A 448 -29.71 6.67 -19.49
N LEU A 449 -29.56 5.79 -20.47
CA LEU A 449 -28.55 5.89 -21.51
C LEU A 449 -29.19 6.36 -22.82
N ASN A 450 -28.53 7.25 -23.58
CA ASN A 450 -29.07 7.76 -24.85
C ASN A 450 -28.15 7.55 -26.06
N SER A 451 -26.99 6.91 -25.88
CA SER A 451 -26.04 6.69 -26.97
C SER A 451 -25.08 5.55 -26.64
N THR A 452 -24.76 4.74 -27.66
CA THR A 452 -23.70 3.71 -27.63
C THR A 452 -22.43 4.16 -28.35
N VAL A 453 -22.36 5.39 -28.81
CA VAL A 453 -21.19 5.96 -29.51
C VAL A 453 -19.95 5.92 -28.63
N ASN A 454 -18.82 5.50 -29.16
CA ASN A 454 -17.55 5.23 -28.50
C ASN A 454 -17.52 3.93 -27.64
N LEU A 455 -18.53 3.09 -27.73
CA LEU A 455 -18.49 1.75 -27.13
C LEU A 455 -17.37 0.90 -27.75
N GLU A 456 -17.13 1.05 -29.06
CA GLU A 456 -16.07 0.35 -29.82
C GLU A 456 -14.66 0.60 -29.27
N ASP A 457 -14.47 1.68 -28.55
CA ASP A 457 -13.19 1.99 -27.91
C ASP A 457 -12.88 1.14 -26.67
N PHE A 458 -13.84 0.37 -26.17
CA PHE A 458 -13.67 -0.46 -24.95
C PHE A 458 -13.02 -1.81 -25.29
N THR A 459 -11.84 -1.78 -25.88
CA THR A 459 -11.14 -2.96 -26.42
C THR A 459 -10.73 -4.00 -25.37
N ALA A 460 -10.75 -3.65 -24.08
CA ALA A 460 -10.47 -4.56 -22.97
C ALA A 460 -11.73 -5.11 -22.28
N LEU A 461 -12.93 -4.70 -22.72
CA LEU A 461 -14.20 -5.09 -22.09
C LEU A 461 -14.46 -6.57 -22.31
N THR A 462 -14.50 -7.33 -21.21
CA THR A 462 -14.80 -8.76 -21.20
C THR A 462 -16.21 -9.09 -20.73
N THR A 463 -16.76 -8.22 -19.87
CA THR A 463 -18.04 -8.44 -19.21
C THR A 463 -18.87 -7.16 -19.24
N LEU A 464 -20.11 -7.28 -19.72
CA LEU A 464 -21.06 -6.19 -19.72
C LEU A 464 -22.36 -6.67 -19.05
N THR A 465 -22.92 -5.84 -18.16
CA THR A 465 -24.23 -6.07 -17.56
C THR A 465 -25.15 -4.92 -17.96
N LEU A 466 -26.28 -5.23 -18.53
CA LEU A 466 -27.29 -4.28 -18.97
C LEU A 466 -28.66 -4.73 -18.42
N LEU A 467 -29.12 -4.06 -17.38
CA LEU A 467 -30.43 -4.33 -16.78
C LEU A 467 -31.30 -3.10 -16.96
N SER A 468 -32.40 -3.26 -17.69
CA SER A 468 -33.38 -2.18 -18.00
C SER A 468 -32.68 -0.85 -18.39
N THR A 469 -31.69 -0.94 -19.30
CA THR A 469 -30.82 0.18 -19.66
C THR A 469 -30.64 0.29 -21.16
N GLY A 470 -31.24 1.30 -21.80
CA GLY A 470 -31.03 1.59 -23.23
C GLY A 470 -31.64 0.56 -24.18
N GLU A 471 -32.81 0.04 -23.90
CA GLU A 471 -33.53 -1.02 -24.63
C GLU A 471 -33.78 -0.65 -26.11
N GLU A 472 -33.96 0.63 -26.40
CA GLU A 472 -34.20 1.15 -27.73
C GLU A 472 -32.93 1.51 -28.52
N LEU A 473 -31.73 1.36 -27.89
CA LEU A 473 -30.46 1.71 -28.50
C LEU A 473 -29.95 0.62 -29.45
N ASP A 474 -29.13 1.05 -30.40
CA ASP A 474 -28.40 0.14 -31.28
C ASP A 474 -27.13 -0.36 -30.58
N TRP A 475 -27.13 -1.66 -30.22
CA TRP A 475 -26.03 -2.34 -29.58
C TRP A 475 -25.15 -3.12 -30.56
N SER A 476 -25.27 -2.90 -31.88
CA SER A 476 -24.49 -3.65 -32.89
C SER A 476 -22.98 -3.53 -32.71
N LEU A 477 -22.48 -2.41 -32.17
CA LEU A 477 -21.07 -2.20 -31.85
C LEU A 477 -20.49 -3.23 -30.85
N LEU A 478 -21.32 -3.90 -30.04
CA LEU A 478 -20.87 -4.96 -29.16
C LEU A 478 -20.22 -6.13 -29.90
N SER A 479 -20.65 -6.39 -31.12
CA SER A 479 -20.09 -7.47 -31.96
C SER A 479 -18.67 -7.17 -32.46
N GLU A 480 -18.25 -5.90 -32.41
CA GLU A 480 -16.92 -5.44 -32.83
C GLU A 480 -15.88 -5.49 -31.70
N LEU A 481 -16.33 -5.72 -30.43
CA LEU A 481 -15.44 -5.75 -29.27
C LEU A 481 -14.59 -7.04 -29.25
N PRO A 482 -13.25 -6.94 -29.28
CA PRO A 482 -12.37 -8.07 -29.59
C PRO A 482 -12.33 -9.13 -28.49
N VAL A 483 -12.65 -8.79 -27.24
CA VAL A 483 -12.51 -9.67 -26.07
C VAL A 483 -13.79 -9.81 -25.25
N LEU A 484 -14.90 -9.23 -25.70
CA LEU A 484 -16.18 -9.35 -25.02
C LEU A 484 -16.60 -10.83 -25.00
N SER A 485 -16.82 -11.37 -23.82
CA SER A 485 -17.12 -12.80 -23.64
C SER A 485 -18.48 -13.06 -23.01
N LYS A 486 -18.96 -12.14 -22.17
CA LYS A 486 -20.22 -12.30 -21.43
C LYS A 486 -21.02 -11.02 -21.42
N VAL A 487 -22.32 -11.16 -21.66
CA VAL A 487 -23.29 -10.08 -21.44
C VAL A 487 -24.40 -10.60 -20.55
N TYR A 488 -24.56 -10.00 -19.39
CA TYR A 488 -25.67 -10.22 -18.47
C TYR A 488 -26.79 -9.25 -18.78
N TYR A 489 -28.02 -9.72 -18.84
CA TYR A 489 -29.15 -8.90 -19.23
C TYR A 489 -30.46 -9.39 -18.58
N ASP A 490 -31.45 -8.52 -18.48
CA ASP A 490 -32.81 -8.82 -18.05
C ASP A 490 -33.78 -8.94 -19.24
N ALA A 491 -35.00 -9.34 -18.97
CA ALA A 491 -36.00 -9.56 -20.03
C ALA A 491 -36.24 -8.36 -20.97
N PRO A 492 -36.28 -7.09 -20.51
CA PRO A 492 -36.40 -5.92 -21.38
C PRO A 492 -35.28 -5.80 -22.43
N MET A 493 -34.04 -6.16 -22.06
CA MET A 493 -32.89 -6.07 -22.95
C MET A 493 -32.76 -7.21 -23.98
N ALA A 494 -33.52 -8.29 -23.82
CA ALA A 494 -33.34 -9.53 -24.59
C ALA A 494 -33.40 -9.31 -26.11
N GLN A 495 -34.43 -8.62 -26.62
CA GLN A 495 -34.61 -8.43 -28.05
C GLN A 495 -33.49 -7.60 -28.69
N ALA A 496 -33.02 -6.56 -27.98
CA ALA A 496 -31.94 -5.67 -28.48
C ALA A 496 -30.61 -6.43 -28.56
N LEU A 497 -30.27 -7.22 -27.53
CA LEU A 497 -29.02 -7.97 -27.44
C LEU A 497 -28.99 -9.22 -28.35
N GLU A 498 -30.11 -9.93 -28.48
CA GLU A 498 -30.21 -11.05 -29.42
C GLU A 498 -30.01 -10.57 -30.87
N ARG A 499 -30.56 -9.39 -31.22
CA ARG A 499 -30.35 -8.78 -32.53
C ARG A 499 -28.89 -8.38 -32.76
N ALA A 500 -28.23 -7.83 -31.72
CA ALA A 500 -26.86 -7.35 -31.81
C ALA A 500 -25.81 -8.50 -31.80
N LEU A 501 -26.03 -9.55 -31.02
CA LEU A 501 -25.02 -10.55 -30.67
C LEU A 501 -25.44 -12.00 -30.99
N GLY A 502 -26.64 -12.24 -31.50
CA GLY A 502 -27.16 -13.61 -31.69
C GLY A 502 -26.33 -14.49 -32.63
N SER A 503 -25.47 -13.91 -33.48
CA SER A 503 -24.52 -14.62 -34.34
C SER A 503 -23.07 -14.52 -33.86
N SER A 504 -22.80 -13.83 -32.77
CA SER A 504 -21.47 -13.67 -32.18
C SER A 504 -21.14 -14.81 -31.22
N GLY A 505 -19.86 -15.04 -30.94
CA GLY A 505 -19.44 -16.03 -29.93
C GLY A 505 -19.63 -15.56 -28.46
N VAL A 506 -20.30 -14.43 -28.23
CA VAL A 506 -20.51 -13.84 -26.89
C VAL A 506 -21.61 -14.60 -26.15
N GLN A 507 -21.36 -14.95 -24.90
CA GLN A 507 -22.32 -15.64 -24.04
C GLN A 507 -23.35 -14.63 -23.50
N LEU A 508 -24.62 -14.81 -23.88
CA LEU A 508 -25.75 -14.06 -23.33
C LEU A 508 -26.31 -14.79 -22.12
N ILE A 509 -26.43 -14.10 -20.97
CA ILE A 509 -26.84 -14.66 -19.67
C ILE A 509 -28.03 -13.85 -19.16
N LEU A 510 -29.20 -14.47 -19.14
CA LEU A 510 -30.39 -13.85 -18.58
C LEU A 510 -30.30 -13.84 -17.05
N VAL A 511 -30.52 -12.66 -16.44
CA VAL A 511 -30.61 -12.45 -15.01
C VAL A 511 -32.10 -12.38 -14.65
N GLU A 512 -32.58 -13.29 -13.80
CA GLU A 512 -33.96 -13.23 -13.28
C GLU A 512 -34.08 -12.13 -12.21
N GLU A 513 -35.20 -11.41 -12.22
CA GLU A 513 -35.49 -10.40 -11.18
C GLU A 513 -35.46 -11.03 -9.78
N GLY A 514 -34.49 -10.58 -8.94
CA GLY A 514 -34.33 -11.04 -7.56
C GLY A 514 -33.04 -11.80 -7.26
N ALA A 515 -32.13 -11.98 -8.24
CA ALA A 515 -30.83 -12.64 -8.08
C ALA A 515 -29.62 -11.67 -7.94
N ALA A 516 -29.87 -10.35 -7.82
CA ALA A 516 -28.83 -9.33 -7.72
C ALA A 516 -28.65 -8.78 -6.29
#